data_d55af34374c35a948685fe278edf9ba2
#
_entry.id   d55af34374c35a948685fe278edf9ba2
#
_cell.length_a   1.000
_cell.length_b   1.000
_cell.length_c   1.000
_cell.angle_alpha   90.00
_cell.angle_beta   90.00
_cell.angle_gamma   90.00
#
_symmetry.space_group_name_H-M   'P 1'
#
loop_
_entity.id
_entity.type
_entity.pdbx_description
1 polymer ?
#
loop_
_entity_poly.entity_id
_entity_poly.type
_entity_poly.pdbx_seq_one_letter_code
_entity_poly.pdbx_strand_id
1 'polypeptide(L)'
;MTRSMTKKKKKKTYPPFPPIFLLTPLLFSVNQTPDKPYFFFDGYAHLASGLACGLAGLAAGMAIGVVGDAGVRANAQQPKLFVGMILILIFAEALALYGLIVGIILASKAGTAVPGAAP
;
A
#
# COMPACT_ATOMS: atom_id res chain seq x y z
N MET A 1 -0.61 54.59 -6.00
CA MET A 1 -1.02 53.44 -6.87
C MET A 1 -0.40 52.17 -6.32
N THR A 2 -1.11 51.50 -5.44
CA THR A 2 -0.67 50.23 -4.80
C THR A 2 -1.19 49.07 -5.65
N ARG A 3 -0.30 48.43 -6.40
CA ARG A 3 -0.57 47.30 -7.22
C ARG A 3 -0.64 46.07 -6.29
N SER A 4 -1.85 45.67 -5.90
CA SER A 4 -2.08 44.46 -5.13
C SER A 4 -1.76 43.24 -6.02
N MET A 5 -0.58 42.64 -5.80
CA MET A 5 -0.24 41.35 -6.35
C MET A 5 -0.99 40.28 -5.59
N THR A 6 -2.15 39.91 -6.06
CA THR A 6 -2.83 38.68 -5.65
C THR A 6 -1.99 37.49 -6.11
N LYS A 7 -1.14 36.96 -5.21
CA LYS A 7 -0.49 35.67 -5.40
C LYS A 7 -1.57 34.61 -5.49
N LYS A 8 -1.91 34.19 -6.73
CA LYS A 8 -2.70 32.99 -6.98
C LYS A 8 -1.96 31.81 -6.34
N LYS A 9 -2.38 31.38 -5.14
CA LYS A 9 -1.97 30.10 -4.57
C LYS A 9 -2.43 29.02 -5.53
N LYS A 10 -1.50 28.47 -6.32
CA LYS A 10 -1.73 27.24 -7.06
C LYS A 10 -2.10 26.18 -6.03
N LYS A 11 -3.37 25.81 -5.95
CA LYS A 11 -3.80 24.61 -5.24
C LYS A 11 -3.07 23.45 -5.88
N LYS A 12 -2.08 22.90 -5.18
CA LYS A 12 -1.50 21.61 -5.54
C LYS A 12 -2.61 20.58 -5.32
N THR A 13 -3.27 20.19 -6.37
CA THR A 13 -4.20 19.07 -6.37
C THR A 13 -3.33 17.82 -6.28
N TYR A 14 -3.17 17.31 -5.07
CA TYR A 14 -2.56 16.00 -4.89
C TYR A 14 -3.56 14.96 -5.43
N PRO A 15 -3.10 13.97 -6.20
CA PRO A 15 -3.98 12.88 -6.61
C PRO A 15 -4.56 12.21 -5.37
N PRO A 16 -5.84 11.82 -5.39
CA PRO A 16 -6.53 11.31 -4.20
C PRO A 16 -5.97 9.99 -3.66
N PHE A 17 -5.11 9.31 -4.42
CA PHE A 17 -4.42 8.09 -4.01
C PHE A 17 -2.94 8.19 -4.33
N PRO A 18 -2.05 7.82 -3.40
CA PRO A 18 -0.64 7.76 -3.72
C PRO A 18 -0.43 6.75 -4.86
N PRO A 19 0.31 7.12 -5.90
CA PRO A 19 0.57 6.24 -7.05
C PRO A 19 1.25 4.92 -6.65
N ILE A 20 1.87 4.87 -5.49
CA ILE A 20 2.48 3.67 -4.89
C ILE A 20 1.46 2.56 -4.70
N PHE A 21 0.21 2.87 -4.33
CA PHE A 21 -0.84 1.87 -4.11
C PHE A 21 -1.22 1.11 -5.40
N LEU A 22 -1.23 1.82 -6.53
CA LEU A 22 -1.47 1.21 -7.85
C LEU A 22 -0.19 0.59 -8.46
N LEU A 23 0.97 1.10 -8.06
CA LEU A 23 2.24 0.65 -8.62
C LEU A 23 2.67 -0.71 -8.05
N THR A 24 2.33 -1.02 -6.81
CA THR A 24 2.74 -2.26 -6.15
C THR A 24 2.20 -3.51 -6.86
N PRO A 25 0.88 -3.66 -7.14
CA PRO A 25 0.38 -4.81 -7.88
C PRO A 25 0.86 -4.82 -9.34
N LEU A 26 1.09 -3.65 -9.93
CA LEU A 26 1.60 -3.56 -11.28
C LEU A 26 3.05 -4.03 -11.38
N LEU A 27 3.91 -3.67 -10.43
CA LEU A 27 5.31 -4.13 -10.38
C LEU A 27 5.42 -5.64 -10.20
N PHE A 28 4.51 -6.24 -9.43
CA PHE A 28 4.46 -7.70 -9.29
C PHE A 28 3.98 -8.41 -10.55
N SER A 29 3.18 -7.75 -11.38
CA SER A 29 2.67 -8.30 -12.65
C SER A 29 3.69 -8.26 -13.78
N VAL A 30 4.68 -7.37 -13.73
CA VAL A 30 5.62 -7.12 -14.85
C VAL A 30 6.80 -8.08 -14.88
N ASN A 31 7.02 -8.88 -13.84
CA ASN A 31 8.15 -9.81 -13.79
C ASN A 31 7.90 -11.13 -14.55
N GLN A 32 7.22 -11.03 -15.69
CA GLN A 32 6.99 -12.18 -16.58
C GLN A 32 8.05 -12.21 -17.67
N THR A 33 8.91 -13.21 -17.62
CA THR A 33 9.81 -13.49 -18.74
C THR A 33 9.04 -14.25 -19.81
N PRO A 34 9.05 -13.78 -21.09
CA PRO A 34 8.26 -14.41 -22.16
C PRO A 34 8.74 -15.81 -22.55
N ASP A 35 9.89 -16.24 -22.07
CA ASP A 35 10.53 -17.52 -22.46
C ASP A 35 10.10 -18.71 -21.61
N LYS A 36 9.26 -18.52 -20.57
CA LYS A 36 8.77 -19.63 -19.74
C LYS A 36 7.27 -19.86 -19.97
N PRO A 37 6.81 -21.13 -20.09
CA PRO A 37 5.39 -21.40 -20.16
C PRO A 37 4.70 -20.86 -18.91
N TYR A 38 3.68 -20.02 -19.13
CA TYR A 38 2.89 -19.43 -18.07
C TYR A 38 1.86 -20.44 -17.59
N PHE A 39 2.11 -21.04 -16.44
CA PHE A 39 1.17 -21.97 -15.84
C PHE A 39 0.03 -21.21 -15.16
N PHE A 40 -1.16 -21.80 -15.20
CA PHE A 40 -2.33 -21.28 -14.52
C PHE A 40 -2.09 -21.06 -13.02
N PHE A 41 -1.25 -21.89 -12.41
CA PHE A 41 -0.79 -21.74 -11.04
C PHE A 41 -0.01 -20.44 -10.81
N ASP A 42 0.86 -20.08 -11.72
CA ASP A 42 1.64 -18.83 -11.62
C ASP A 42 0.74 -17.61 -11.73
N GLY A 43 -0.29 -17.66 -12.56
CA GLY A 43 -1.31 -16.62 -12.66
C GLY A 43 -2.09 -16.42 -11.36
N TYR A 44 -2.48 -17.50 -10.72
CA TYR A 44 -3.13 -17.42 -9.40
C TYR A 44 -2.21 -16.91 -8.31
N ALA A 45 -0.95 -17.32 -8.31
CA ALA A 45 0.03 -16.85 -7.33
C ALA A 45 0.27 -15.33 -7.47
N HIS A 46 0.36 -14.82 -8.69
CA HIS A 46 0.50 -13.39 -8.94
C HIS A 46 -0.75 -12.60 -8.53
N LEU A 47 -1.93 -13.12 -8.84
CA LEU A 47 -3.19 -12.51 -8.43
C LEU A 47 -3.32 -12.49 -6.90
N ALA A 48 -3.04 -13.60 -6.24
CA ALA A 48 -3.10 -13.70 -4.79
C ALA A 48 -2.10 -12.76 -4.11
N SER A 49 -0.89 -12.66 -4.64
CA SER A 49 0.13 -11.71 -4.18
C SER A 49 -0.34 -10.27 -4.27
N GLY A 50 -0.87 -9.88 -5.43
CA GLY A 50 -1.40 -8.53 -5.64
C GLY A 50 -2.59 -8.21 -4.73
N LEU A 51 -3.51 -9.17 -4.56
CA LEU A 51 -4.65 -9.02 -3.68
C LEU A 51 -4.24 -8.92 -2.21
N ALA A 52 -3.35 -9.77 -1.75
CA ALA A 52 -2.86 -9.76 -0.37
C ALA A 52 -2.24 -8.40 -0.02
N CYS A 53 -1.35 -7.91 -0.87
CA CYS A 53 -0.70 -6.62 -0.68
C CYS A 53 -1.70 -5.45 -0.80
N GLY A 54 -2.56 -5.47 -1.81
CA GLY A 54 -3.52 -4.40 -2.07
C GLY A 54 -4.58 -4.26 -0.98
N LEU A 55 -5.16 -5.36 -0.51
CA LEU A 55 -6.18 -5.34 0.55
C LEU A 55 -5.56 -4.97 1.90
N ALA A 56 -4.38 -5.48 2.21
CA ALA A 56 -3.66 -5.10 3.43
C ALA A 56 -3.34 -3.60 3.45
N GLY A 57 -2.85 -3.06 2.34
CA GLY A 57 -2.58 -1.64 2.19
C GLY A 57 -3.84 -0.77 2.28
N LEU A 58 -4.94 -1.22 1.70
CA LEU A 58 -6.23 -0.53 1.79
C LEU A 58 -6.74 -0.48 3.23
N ALA A 59 -6.76 -1.62 3.92
CA ALA A 59 -7.22 -1.70 5.30
C ALA A 59 -6.37 -0.84 6.23
N ALA A 60 -5.05 -0.90 6.09
CA ALA A 60 -4.13 -0.08 6.87
C ALA A 60 -4.29 1.42 6.56
N GLY A 61 -4.47 1.79 5.30
CA GLY A 61 -4.70 3.18 4.90
C GLY A 61 -5.98 3.76 5.50
N MET A 62 -7.06 2.99 5.54
CA MET A 62 -8.29 3.39 6.21
C MET A 62 -8.10 3.55 7.71
N ALA A 63 -7.45 2.59 8.36
CA ALA A 63 -7.17 2.64 9.80
C ALA A 63 -6.28 3.85 10.16
N ILE A 64 -5.21 4.09 9.40
CA ILE A 64 -4.31 5.23 9.59
C ILE A 64 -5.05 6.55 9.39
N GLY A 65 -5.92 6.65 8.39
CA GLY A 65 -6.70 7.84 8.12
C GLY A 65 -7.66 8.20 9.26
N VAL A 66 -8.41 7.23 9.76
CA VAL A 66 -9.37 7.42 10.85
C VAL A 66 -8.65 7.75 12.16
N VAL A 67 -7.64 6.97 12.51
CA VAL A 67 -6.87 7.17 13.75
C VAL A 67 -6.06 8.47 13.70
N GLY A 68 -5.50 8.80 12.53
CA GLY A 68 -4.76 10.03 12.34
C GLY A 68 -5.63 11.27 12.52
N ASP A 69 -6.81 11.30 11.93
CA ASP A 69 -7.75 12.42 12.08
C ASP A 69 -8.21 12.58 13.52
N ALA A 70 -8.68 11.50 14.14
CA ALA A 70 -9.11 11.53 15.54
C ALA A 70 -7.95 11.86 16.49
N GLY A 71 -6.78 11.31 16.24
CA GLY A 71 -5.58 11.53 17.05
C GLY A 71 -5.09 12.97 17.00
N VAL A 72 -5.10 13.60 15.84
CA VAL A 72 -4.70 15.02 15.69
C VAL A 72 -5.66 15.93 16.45
N ARG A 73 -6.96 15.69 16.37
CA ARG A 73 -7.96 16.44 17.11
C ARG A 73 -7.84 16.25 18.62
N ALA A 74 -7.61 15.04 19.06
CA ALA A 74 -7.41 14.73 20.48
C ALA A 74 -6.10 15.33 21.03
N ASN A 75 -5.03 15.33 20.24
CA ASN A 75 -3.76 15.92 20.62
C ASN A 75 -3.84 17.45 20.79
N ALA A 76 -4.70 18.11 20.02
CA ALA A 76 -4.96 19.54 20.18
C ALA A 76 -5.58 19.88 21.55
N GLN A 77 -6.33 18.94 22.13
CA GLN A 77 -6.96 19.10 23.45
C GLN A 77 -6.05 18.63 24.59
N GLN A 78 -5.29 17.55 24.37
CA GLN A 78 -4.40 16.94 25.35
C GLN A 78 -3.07 16.52 24.71
N PRO A 79 -1.99 17.28 24.91
CA PRO A 79 -0.66 16.96 24.33
C PRO A 79 -0.08 15.63 24.77
N LYS A 80 -0.53 15.08 25.91
CA LYS A 80 -0.06 13.79 26.43
C LYS A 80 -0.48 12.59 25.60
N LEU A 81 -1.49 12.74 24.72
CA LEU A 81 -1.99 11.66 23.86
C LEU A 81 -1.10 11.40 22.62
N PHE A 82 -0.14 12.27 22.35
CA PHE A 82 0.72 12.18 21.18
C PHE A 82 1.47 10.85 21.08
N VAL A 83 2.05 10.39 22.19
CA VAL A 83 2.79 9.11 22.21
C VAL A 83 1.88 7.92 21.94
N GLY A 84 0.69 7.89 22.53
CA GLY A 84 -0.30 6.84 22.29
C GLY A 84 -0.78 6.81 20.85
N MET A 85 -1.00 7.97 20.24
CA MET A 85 -1.41 8.09 18.83
C MET A 85 -0.34 7.52 17.90
N ILE A 86 0.92 7.90 18.08
CA ILE A 86 2.02 7.36 17.27
C ILE A 86 2.12 5.86 17.40
N LEU A 87 1.96 5.33 18.59
CA LEU A 87 2.05 3.89 18.82
C LEU A 87 0.98 3.12 18.03
N ILE A 88 -0.26 3.62 18.01
CA ILE A 88 -1.34 3.01 17.24
C ILE A 88 -1.06 3.10 15.72
N LEU A 89 -0.55 4.23 15.24
CA LEU A 89 -0.20 4.41 13.83
C LEU A 89 0.91 3.45 13.38
N ILE A 90 1.92 3.23 14.22
CA ILE A 90 3.00 2.29 13.93
C ILE A 90 2.47 0.86 13.83
N PHE A 91 1.56 0.45 14.70
CA PHE A 91 0.93 -0.87 14.61
C PHE A 91 0.12 -1.05 13.33
N ALA A 92 -0.65 -0.05 12.93
CA ALA A 92 -1.42 -0.09 11.69
C ALA A 92 -0.50 -0.21 10.46
N GLU A 93 0.60 0.50 10.45
CA GLU A 93 1.61 0.43 9.38
C GLU A 93 2.31 -0.94 9.36
N ALA A 94 2.65 -1.50 10.51
CA ALA A 94 3.25 -2.83 10.60
C ALA A 94 2.35 -3.92 10.01
N LEU A 95 1.05 -3.83 10.18
CA LEU A 95 0.09 -4.75 9.56
C LEU A 95 0.08 -4.64 8.03
N ALA A 96 0.22 -3.45 7.49
CA ALA A 96 0.36 -3.24 6.04
C ALA A 96 1.65 -3.87 5.51
N LEU A 97 2.76 -3.71 6.23
CA LEU A 97 4.04 -4.31 5.87
C LEU A 97 3.99 -5.84 5.93
N TYR A 98 3.25 -6.40 6.87
CA TYR A 98 3.00 -7.85 6.92
C TYR A 98 2.32 -8.36 5.65
N GLY A 99 1.29 -7.67 5.17
CA GLY A 99 0.64 -8.01 3.90
C GLY A 99 1.58 -7.91 2.70
N LEU A 100 2.48 -6.92 2.70
CA LEU A 100 3.52 -6.79 1.68
C LEU A 100 4.48 -7.98 1.69
N ILE A 101 4.94 -8.41 2.86
CA ILE A 101 5.85 -9.56 3.00
C ILE A 101 5.19 -10.83 2.48
N VAL A 102 3.94 -11.08 2.81
CA VAL A 102 3.18 -12.21 2.28
C VAL A 102 3.06 -12.15 0.76
N GLY A 103 2.81 -10.96 0.21
CA GLY A 103 2.77 -10.73 -1.23
C GLY A 103 4.10 -11.08 -1.91
N ILE A 104 5.21 -10.66 -1.33
CA ILE A 104 6.57 -10.96 -1.85
C ILE A 104 6.85 -12.46 -1.83
N ILE A 105 6.50 -13.15 -0.75
CA ILE A 105 6.69 -14.59 -0.63
C ILE A 105 5.88 -15.34 -1.69
N LEU A 106 4.63 -14.97 -1.91
CA LEU A 106 3.79 -15.56 -2.96
C LEU A 106 4.35 -15.29 -4.35
N ALA A 107 4.82 -14.08 -4.60
CA ALA A 107 5.44 -13.73 -5.87
C ALA A 107 6.74 -14.50 -6.13
N SER A 108 7.53 -14.76 -5.10
CA SER A 108 8.77 -15.54 -5.21
C SER A 108 8.51 -17.03 -5.45
N LYS A 109 7.37 -17.54 -5.03
CA LYS A 109 6.94 -18.93 -5.28
C LYS A 109 6.33 -19.11 -6.67
N ALA A 110 5.81 -18.07 -7.27
CA ALA A 110 5.39 -18.06 -8.66
C ALA A 110 6.64 -18.25 -9.55
N GLY A 111 6.64 -19.20 -10.42
CA GLY A 111 7.80 -19.56 -11.26
C GLY A 111 8.66 -20.71 -10.76
N THR A 112 8.40 -21.23 -9.56
CA THR A 112 9.01 -22.48 -9.07
C THR A 112 8.15 -23.71 -9.36
N ALA A 113 7.01 -23.55 -10.04
CA ALA A 113 6.18 -24.66 -10.47
C ALA A 113 6.96 -25.50 -11.48
N VAL A 114 7.45 -26.65 -11.05
CA VAL A 114 8.14 -27.62 -11.91
C VAL A 114 7.10 -28.28 -12.82
N PRO A 115 7.32 -28.30 -14.15
CA PRO A 115 6.45 -29.05 -15.04
C PRO A 115 6.47 -30.55 -14.64
N GLY A 116 5.36 -31.06 -14.14
CA GLY A 116 5.25 -32.46 -13.74
C GLY A 116 5.01 -32.70 -12.25
N ALA A 117 5.05 -31.71 -11.40
CA ALA A 117 4.57 -31.80 -10.01
C ALA A 117 3.07 -31.50 -9.98
N ALA A 118 2.26 -32.32 -10.63
CA ALA A 118 0.84 -32.38 -10.35
C ALA A 118 0.64 -33.15 -9.04
N PRO A 119 -0.22 -32.64 -8.12
CA PRO A 119 -0.58 -33.41 -6.95
C PRO A 119 -1.34 -34.68 -7.30
#